data_c8e4f030d5c4452c1b44d4b55470865a
#
_entry.id   c8e4f030d5c4452c1b44d4b55470865a
#
_cell.length_a   1.000
_cell.length_b   1.000
_cell.length_c   1.000
_cell.angle_alpha   90.00
_cell.angle_beta   90.00
_cell.angle_gamma   90.00
#
_symmetry.space_group_name_H-M   'P 1'
#
loop_
_entity.id
_entity.type
_entity.pdbx_description
1 polymer ?
#
loop_
_entity_poly.entity_id
_entity_poly.type
_entity_poly.pdbx_seq_one_letter_code
_entity_poly.pdbx_strand_id
1 'polypeptide(L)'
;MGSVPVYVWNHFPSADNRDELVARSEQPVLPQVIEERRNEFERLQDQGRYFMEKILRLFRIFRVVYCPSTPRHIESAKIICELFKLPAPIPDARLNAIDYGNFRGQPMSSMKPPHDYVDIPYPGGESWLHCLARWRSFFEEVLPACNGQPVLLAGQTRAAIRMCAHLCEGMKISDAVDLEVTDPKVPWVYFYKF
;
A
#
# COMPACT_ATOMS: atom_id res chain seq x y z
N MET A 1 17.06 -3.54 -20.74
CA MET A 1 16.30 -3.84 -19.51
C MET A 1 15.34 -2.69 -19.26
N GLY A 2 14.04 -2.99 -19.14
CA GLY A 2 13.02 -2.01 -18.82
C GLY A 2 13.01 -1.72 -17.31
N SER A 3 12.50 -0.54 -16.92
CA SER A 3 12.31 -0.20 -15.52
C SER A 3 11.05 0.65 -15.35
N VAL A 4 10.27 0.37 -14.32
CA VAL A 4 9.07 1.14 -13.97
C VAL A 4 9.23 1.70 -12.55
N PRO A 5 9.11 3.03 -12.36
CA PRO A 5 9.02 3.62 -11.03
C PRO A 5 7.69 3.24 -10.37
N VAL A 6 7.73 2.64 -9.20
CA VAL A 6 6.58 2.23 -8.40
C VAL A 6 6.53 3.07 -7.14
N TYR A 7 5.46 3.84 -7.00
CA TYR A 7 5.19 4.67 -5.83
C TYR A 7 4.17 3.98 -4.95
N VAL A 8 4.43 3.89 -3.66
CA VAL A 8 3.58 3.18 -2.70
C VAL A 8 3.07 4.15 -1.65
N TRP A 9 1.76 4.25 -1.48
CA TRP A 9 1.12 5.07 -0.45
C TRP A 9 0.15 4.24 0.38
N ASN A 10 0.31 4.28 1.70
CA ASN A 10 -0.49 3.50 2.62
C ASN A 10 -1.96 3.94 2.67
N HIS A 11 -2.81 3.02 3.13
CA HIS A 11 -4.22 3.30 3.42
C HIS A 11 -4.35 4.17 4.68
N PHE A 12 -5.49 4.84 4.79
CA PHE A 12 -5.86 5.55 6.01
C PHE A 12 -6.28 4.57 7.11
N PRO A 13 -6.08 4.93 8.39
CA PRO A 13 -6.42 4.07 9.51
C PRO A 13 -7.89 3.66 9.57
N SER A 14 -8.14 2.41 9.95
CA SER A 14 -9.43 1.87 10.37
C SER A 14 -9.52 1.74 11.90
N ALA A 15 -10.67 1.34 12.43
CA ALA A 15 -10.83 1.12 13.86
C ALA A 15 -9.85 0.06 14.40
N ASP A 16 -9.68 -1.06 13.69
CA ASP A 16 -8.72 -2.10 14.08
C ASP A 16 -7.29 -1.57 14.17
N ASN A 17 -6.86 -0.69 13.24
CA ASN A 17 -5.52 -0.09 13.29
C ASN A 17 -5.33 0.80 14.52
N ARG A 18 -6.35 1.60 14.88
CA ARG A 18 -6.32 2.44 16.08
C ARG A 18 -6.23 1.61 17.37
N ASP A 19 -6.93 0.48 17.37
CA ASP A 19 -7.03 -0.38 18.55
C ASP A 19 -5.91 -1.46 18.57
N GLU A 20 -4.88 -1.31 17.71
CA GLU A 20 -3.73 -2.22 17.59
C GLU A 20 -4.09 -3.69 17.32
N LEU A 21 -5.21 -3.90 16.63
CA LEU A 21 -5.68 -5.21 16.24
C LEU A 21 -5.18 -5.59 14.84
N VAL A 22 -5.11 -6.88 14.60
CA VAL A 22 -4.93 -7.43 13.25
C VAL A 22 -6.17 -7.08 12.43
N ALA A 23 -5.98 -6.23 11.42
CA ALA A 23 -7.10 -5.62 10.72
C ALA A 23 -7.95 -6.65 9.96
N ARG A 24 -9.26 -6.56 10.13
CA ARG A 24 -10.27 -7.28 9.35
C ARG A 24 -10.41 -6.60 7.97
N SER A 25 -10.59 -7.40 6.93
CA SER A 25 -10.61 -6.89 5.54
C SER A 25 -11.81 -5.98 5.25
N GLU A 26 -12.93 -6.19 5.91
CA GLU A 26 -14.19 -5.48 5.75
C GLU A 26 -14.27 -4.13 6.49
N GLN A 27 -13.31 -3.82 7.36
CA GLN A 27 -13.31 -2.58 8.13
C GLN A 27 -13.13 -1.36 7.19
N PRO A 28 -14.03 -0.34 7.26
CA PRO A 28 -13.88 0.90 6.52
C PRO A 28 -12.82 1.81 7.13
N VAL A 29 -12.47 2.87 6.41
CA VAL A 29 -11.70 3.98 6.97
C VAL A 29 -12.54 4.71 8.02
N LEU A 30 -11.88 5.23 9.06
CA LEU A 30 -12.55 6.04 10.08
C LEU A 30 -13.04 7.37 9.46
N PRO A 31 -14.33 7.72 9.55
CA PRO A 31 -14.86 8.96 8.95
C PRO A 31 -14.13 10.23 9.38
N GLN A 32 -13.76 10.33 10.68
CA GLN A 32 -12.99 11.46 11.19
C GLN A 32 -11.62 11.60 10.53
N VAL A 33 -10.96 10.48 10.19
CA VAL A 33 -9.67 10.50 9.50
C VAL A 33 -9.81 11.03 8.09
N ILE A 34 -10.90 10.71 7.41
CA ILE A 34 -11.20 11.24 6.07
C ILE A 34 -11.30 12.76 6.12
N GLU A 35 -12.07 13.27 7.08
CA GLU A 35 -12.28 14.70 7.24
C GLU A 35 -11.00 15.44 7.67
N GLU A 36 -10.25 14.88 8.62
CA GLU A 36 -8.95 15.41 9.03
C GLU A 36 -7.98 15.54 7.85
N ARG A 37 -7.90 14.53 6.98
CA ARG A 37 -7.03 14.56 5.80
C ARG A 37 -7.48 15.56 4.75
N ARG A 38 -8.79 15.72 4.55
CA ARG A 38 -9.33 16.76 3.66
C ARG A 38 -9.00 18.16 4.19
N ASN A 39 -9.25 18.40 5.47
CA ASN A 39 -8.94 19.67 6.12
C ASN A 39 -7.42 19.97 6.12
N GLU A 40 -6.58 18.99 6.36
CA GLU A 40 -5.12 19.13 6.28
C GLU A 40 -4.69 19.52 4.84
N PHE A 41 -5.26 18.87 3.84
CA PHE A 41 -4.97 19.17 2.44
C PHE A 41 -5.41 20.59 2.05
N GLU A 42 -6.60 21.00 2.46
CA GLU A 42 -7.11 22.37 2.23
C GLU A 42 -6.21 23.42 2.90
N ARG A 43 -5.81 23.19 4.16
CA ARG A 43 -4.87 24.08 4.85
C ARG A 43 -3.52 24.19 4.14
N LEU A 44 -3.01 23.07 3.62
CA LEU A 44 -1.77 23.07 2.85
C LEU A 44 -1.92 23.80 1.50
N GLN A 45 -3.10 23.75 0.89
CA GLN A 45 -3.40 24.56 -0.31
C GLN A 45 -3.40 26.05 -0.02
N ASP A 46 -3.92 26.47 1.13
CA ASP A 46 -4.00 27.89 1.51
C ASP A 46 -2.65 28.47 1.98
N GLN A 47 -1.86 27.67 2.70
CA GLN A 47 -0.61 28.13 3.31
C GLN A 47 0.62 28.08 2.39
N GLY A 48 0.57 27.32 1.29
CA GLY A 48 1.74 27.11 0.47
C GLY A 48 1.46 26.79 -0.98
N ARG A 49 0.87 27.73 -1.75
CA ARG A 49 0.65 27.56 -3.21
C ARG A 49 1.85 26.96 -3.92
N TYR A 50 3.05 27.42 -3.62
CA TYR A 50 4.27 26.94 -4.27
C TYR A 50 4.60 25.48 -3.92
N PHE A 51 4.47 25.07 -2.66
CA PHE A 51 4.75 23.70 -2.21
C PHE A 51 3.70 22.72 -2.75
N MET A 52 2.43 23.11 -2.71
CA MET A 52 1.33 22.31 -3.23
C MET A 52 1.37 22.18 -4.75
N GLU A 53 1.71 23.25 -5.49
CA GLU A 53 1.91 23.13 -6.93
C GLU A 53 3.02 22.15 -7.29
N LYS A 54 4.11 22.10 -6.51
CA LYS A 54 5.20 21.17 -6.70
C LYS A 54 4.76 19.72 -6.43
N ILE A 55 4.00 19.49 -5.36
CA ILE A 55 3.42 18.18 -5.04
C ILE A 55 2.41 17.76 -6.14
N LEU A 56 1.47 18.63 -6.50
CA LEU A 56 0.49 18.34 -7.54
C LEU A 56 1.14 18.07 -8.90
N ARG A 57 2.24 18.77 -9.24
CA ARG A 57 3.02 18.48 -10.44
C ARG A 57 3.68 17.10 -10.37
N LEU A 58 4.22 16.71 -9.21
CA LEU A 58 4.77 15.37 -9.00
C LEU A 58 3.71 14.30 -9.23
N PHE A 59 2.48 14.51 -8.75
CA PHE A 59 1.39 13.55 -8.90
C PHE A 59 0.81 13.49 -10.33
N ARG A 60 0.93 14.55 -11.14
CA ARG A 60 0.50 14.56 -12.55
C ARG A 60 1.26 13.58 -13.45
N ILE A 61 2.38 13.01 -12.98
CA ILE A 61 3.10 11.98 -13.73
C ILE A 61 2.35 10.64 -13.77
N PHE A 62 1.46 10.37 -12.79
CA PHE A 62 0.73 9.12 -12.73
C PHE A 62 -0.42 9.09 -13.72
N ARG A 63 -0.37 8.13 -14.64
CA ARG A 63 -1.43 7.85 -15.62
C ARG A 63 -2.32 6.70 -15.18
N VAL A 64 -1.85 5.90 -14.24
CA VAL A 64 -2.56 4.74 -13.69
C VAL A 64 -2.30 4.65 -12.20
N VAL A 65 -3.35 4.28 -11.47
CA VAL A 65 -3.32 4.06 -10.03
C VAL A 65 -3.92 2.69 -9.76
N TYR A 66 -3.22 1.84 -9.04
CA TYR A 66 -3.74 0.55 -8.56
C TYR A 66 -3.93 0.56 -7.06
N CYS A 67 -4.87 -0.24 -6.57
CA CYS A 67 -5.10 -0.41 -5.13
C CYS A 67 -5.48 -1.86 -4.80
N PRO A 68 -5.33 -2.28 -3.54
CA PRO A 68 -5.93 -3.53 -3.07
C PRO A 68 -7.45 -3.53 -3.24
N SER A 69 -8.07 -4.72 -3.36
CA SER A 69 -9.49 -4.87 -3.65
C SER A 69 -10.41 -4.82 -2.42
N THR A 70 -9.87 -4.67 -1.21
CA THR A 70 -10.69 -4.62 0.00
C THR A 70 -11.22 -3.21 0.31
N PRO A 71 -12.39 -3.06 0.97
CA PRO A 71 -13.13 -1.80 1.08
C PRO A 71 -12.29 -0.61 1.57
N ARG A 72 -11.59 -0.71 2.71
CA ARG A 72 -10.80 0.41 3.27
C ARG A 72 -9.67 0.86 2.33
N HIS A 73 -9.09 -0.07 1.57
CA HIS A 73 -8.01 0.24 0.64
C HIS A 73 -8.53 0.98 -0.59
N ILE A 74 -9.66 0.51 -1.14
CA ILE A 74 -10.36 1.19 -2.25
C ILE A 74 -10.78 2.60 -1.82
N GLU A 75 -11.37 2.73 -0.62
CA GLU A 75 -11.82 4.02 -0.09
C GLU A 75 -10.64 4.98 0.10
N SER A 76 -9.56 4.53 0.73
CA SER A 76 -8.32 5.32 0.88
C SER A 76 -7.74 5.75 -0.47
N ALA A 77 -7.68 4.82 -1.43
CA ALA A 77 -7.17 5.10 -2.77
C ALA A 77 -8.05 6.13 -3.51
N LYS A 78 -9.37 6.03 -3.40
CA LYS A 78 -10.31 7.02 -3.97
C LYS A 78 -10.06 8.41 -3.39
N ILE A 79 -9.93 8.54 -2.06
CA ILE A 79 -9.66 9.81 -1.40
C ILE A 79 -8.33 10.40 -1.87
N ILE A 80 -7.27 9.59 -1.94
CA ILE A 80 -5.97 10.01 -2.48
C ILE A 80 -6.13 10.51 -3.92
N CYS A 81 -6.83 9.76 -4.78
CA CYS A 81 -7.05 10.15 -6.17
C CYS A 81 -7.85 11.46 -6.29
N GLU A 82 -8.89 11.66 -5.49
CA GLU A 82 -9.68 12.89 -5.44
C GLU A 82 -8.81 14.10 -5.04
N LEU A 83 -8.08 13.98 -3.91
CA LEU A 83 -7.23 15.06 -3.38
C LEU A 83 -6.15 15.49 -4.38
N PHE A 84 -5.53 14.55 -5.07
CA PHE A 84 -4.43 14.84 -6.00
C PHE A 84 -4.85 14.90 -7.47
N LYS A 85 -6.16 14.83 -7.78
CA LYS A 85 -6.73 14.88 -9.14
C LYS A 85 -6.12 13.81 -10.06
N LEU A 86 -6.01 12.59 -9.53
CA LEU A 86 -5.49 11.41 -10.22
C LEU A 86 -6.61 10.63 -10.93
N PRO A 87 -6.26 9.73 -11.86
CA PRO A 87 -7.21 8.76 -12.41
C PRO A 87 -7.85 7.92 -11.29
N ALA A 88 -9.08 7.44 -11.52
CA ALA A 88 -9.73 6.52 -10.60
C ALA A 88 -8.86 5.29 -10.34
N PRO A 89 -8.76 4.81 -9.09
CA PRO A 89 -7.92 3.65 -8.78
C PRO A 89 -8.54 2.37 -9.32
N ILE A 90 -7.67 1.48 -9.82
CA ILE A 90 -8.02 0.16 -10.34
C ILE A 90 -7.76 -0.86 -9.23
N PRO A 91 -8.79 -1.52 -8.67
CA PRO A 91 -8.61 -2.55 -7.67
C PRO A 91 -8.00 -3.82 -8.28
N ASP A 92 -6.97 -4.37 -7.62
CA ASP A 92 -6.38 -5.66 -7.97
C ASP A 92 -6.17 -6.50 -6.69
N ALA A 93 -6.78 -7.70 -6.66
CA ALA A 93 -6.74 -8.59 -5.49
C ALA A 93 -5.31 -9.10 -5.18
N ARG A 94 -4.43 -9.13 -6.18
CA ARG A 94 -3.03 -9.52 -5.99
C ARG A 94 -2.28 -8.55 -5.07
N LEU A 95 -2.74 -7.31 -4.95
CA LEU A 95 -2.16 -6.27 -4.08
C LEU A 95 -2.74 -6.27 -2.66
N ASN A 96 -3.65 -7.19 -2.33
CA ASN A 96 -4.23 -7.26 -0.99
C ASN A 96 -3.14 -7.45 0.08
N ALA A 97 -3.46 -7.01 1.31
CA ALA A 97 -2.65 -7.31 2.48
C ALA A 97 -2.49 -8.82 2.66
N ILE A 98 -1.46 -9.23 3.40
CA ILE A 98 -1.34 -10.64 3.79
C ILE A 98 -2.57 -11.09 4.58
N ASP A 99 -3.02 -12.31 4.29
CA ASP A 99 -4.12 -12.92 5.04
C ASP A 99 -3.62 -13.54 6.33
N TYR A 100 -3.91 -12.88 7.45
CA TYR A 100 -3.58 -13.34 8.80
C TYR A 100 -4.52 -14.43 9.34
N GLY A 101 -5.52 -14.84 8.55
CA GLY A 101 -6.45 -15.92 8.93
C GLY A 101 -7.14 -15.72 10.27
N ASN A 102 -6.97 -16.66 11.19
CA ASN A 102 -7.61 -16.67 12.50
C ASN A 102 -7.11 -15.57 13.45
N PHE A 103 -6.03 -14.88 13.13
CA PHE A 103 -5.57 -13.73 13.93
C PHE A 103 -6.36 -12.43 13.66
N ARG A 104 -7.20 -12.38 12.64
CA ARG A 104 -8.00 -11.19 12.32
C ARG A 104 -8.87 -10.77 13.51
N GLY A 105 -8.76 -9.50 13.89
CA GLY A 105 -9.46 -8.93 15.06
C GLY A 105 -8.83 -9.26 16.42
N GLN A 106 -7.73 -9.99 16.44
CA GLN A 106 -6.95 -10.23 17.65
C GLN A 106 -5.86 -9.18 17.84
N PRO A 107 -5.33 -8.98 19.06
CA PRO A 107 -4.19 -8.11 19.32
C PRO A 107 -2.99 -8.50 18.45
N MET A 108 -2.29 -7.52 17.87
CA MET A 108 -1.08 -7.77 17.08
C MET A 108 0.00 -8.52 17.87
N SER A 109 0.06 -8.31 19.16
CA SER A 109 0.98 -9.00 20.08
C SER A 109 0.71 -10.50 20.24
N SER A 110 -0.43 -11.01 19.77
CA SER A 110 -0.74 -12.45 19.80
C SER A 110 -0.02 -13.25 18.72
N MET A 111 0.53 -12.57 17.70
CA MET A 111 1.26 -13.22 16.62
C MET A 111 2.73 -13.37 16.94
N LYS A 112 3.34 -14.45 16.45
CA LYS A 112 4.78 -14.57 16.37
C LYS A 112 5.37 -13.59 15.36
N PRO A 113 6.71 -13.35 15.37
CA PRO A 113 7.36 -12.51 14.37
C PRO A 113 7.03 -12.94 12.92
N PRO A 114 6.95 -11.98 11.97
CA PRO A 114 6.59 -12.29 10.59
C PRO A 114 7.46 -13.34 9.91
N HIS A 115 8.75 -13.41 10.23
CA HIS A 115 9.67 -14.38 9.64
C HIS A 115 9.31 -15.84 9.97
N ASP A 116 8.58 -16.13 11.06
CA ASP A 116 8.07 -17.46 11.39
C ASP A 116 7.01 -17.95 10.39
N TYR A 117 6.44 -17.04 9.59
CA TYR A 117 5.38 -17.32 8.62
C TYR A 117 5.83 -17.11 7.17
N VAL A 118 7.13 -17.18 6.89
CA VAL A 118 7.63 -17.01 5.51
C VAL A 118 7.10 -18.13 4.61
N ASP A 119 7.29 -19.35 4.99
CA ASP A 119 6.85 -20.57 4.28
C ASP A 119 5.66 -21.26 4.96
N ILE A 120 5.50 -21.08 6.26
CA ILE A 120 4.39 -21.63 7.04
C ILE A 120 3.22 -20.63 7.02
N PRO A 121 2.01 -21.02 6.57
CA PRO A 121 0.86 -20.14 6.58
C PRO A 121 0.44 -19.72 7.99
N TYR A 122 -0.06 -18.51 8.13
CA TYR A 122 -0.87 -18.13 9.29
C TYR A 122 -2.05 -19.11 9.43
N PRO A 123 -2.47 -19.53 10.63
CA PRO A 123 -3.60 -20.43 10.81
C PRO A 123 -4.87 -19.92 10.12
N GLY A 124 -5.36 -20.65 9.12
CA GLY A 124 -6.50 -20.24 8.30
C GLY A 124 -6.23 -19.08 7.34
N GLY A 125 -4.98 -18.72 7.11
CA GLY A 125 -4.55 -17.64 6.22
C GLY A 125 -3.50 -18.06 5.19
N GLU A 126 -2.65 -17.11 4.78
CA GLU A 126 -1.58 -17.36 3.80
C GLU A 126 -0.18 -17.22 4.44
N SER A 127 0.85 -17.80 3.80
CA SER A 127 2.25 -17.51 4.13
C SER A 127 2.76 -16.28 3.37
N TRP A 128 3.91 -15.74 3.78
CA TRP A 128 4.53 -14.64 3.04
C TRP A 128 4.98 -15.07 1.63
N LEU A 129 5.33 -16.35 1.42
CA LEU A 129 5.61 -16.84 0.06
C LEU A 129 4.36 -16.89 -0.82
N HIS A 130 3.18 -17.22 -0.29
CA HIS A 130 1.91 -17.12 -1.03
C HIS A 130 1.59 -15.66 -1.37
N CYS A 131 1.74 -14.74 -0.40
CA CYS A 131 1.61 -13.31 -0.63
C CYS A 131 2.56 -12.83 -1.72
N LEU A 132 3.83 -13.20 -1.65
CA LEU A 132 4.85 -12.84 -2.64
C LEU A 132 4.51 -13.36 -4.04
N ALA A 133 4.00 -14.59 -4.16
CA ALA A 133 3.65 -15.17 -5.46
C ALA A 133 2.60 -14.33 -6.19
N ARG A 134 1.53 -13.87 -5.49
CA ARG A 134 0.51 -13.03 -6.12
C ARG A 134 1.01 -11.61 -6.41
N TRP A 135 1.85 -11.02 -5.55
CA TRP A 135 2.50 -9.74 -5.81
C TRP A 135 3.43 -9.82 -7.02
N ARG A 136 4.22 -10.88 -7.12
CA ARG A 136 5.11 -11.14 -8.27
C ARG A 136 4.31 -11.25 -9.58
N SER A 137 3.20 -11.98 -9.57
CA SER A 137 2.31 -12.08 -10.74
C SER A 137 1.81 -10.71 -11.19
N PHE A 138 1.42 -9.81 -10.26
CA PHE A 138 1.07 -8.43 -10.61
C PHE A 138 2.25 -7.68 -11.23
N PHE A 139 3.43 -7.76 -10.63
CA PHE A 139 4.63 -7.06 -11.09
C PHE A 139 5.07 -7.51 -12.48
N GLU A 140 5.07 -8.81 -12.74
CA GLU A 140 5.50 -9.41 -14.00
C GLU A 140 4.51 -9.17 -15.14
N GLU A 141 3.22 -9.11 -14.85
CA GLU A 141 2.17 -8.93 -15.86
C GLU A 141 1.85 -7.45 -16.11
N VAL A 142 1.66 -6.66 -15.05
CA VAL A 142 1.10 -5.31 -15.16
C VAL A 142 2.17 -4.26 -15.37
N LEU A 143 3.28 -4.30 -14.64
CA LEU A 143 4.28 -3.23 -14.68
C LEU A 143 4.99 -3.10 -16.05
N PRO A 144 5.37 -4.19 -16.73
CA PRO A 144 5.95 -4.06 -18.07
C PRO A 144 5.02 -3.38 -19.07
N ALA A 145 3.71 -3.61 -18.96
CA ALA A 145 2.70 -2.97 -19.82
C ALA A 145 2.60 -1.45 -19.62
N CYS A 146 3.11 -0.92 -18.50
CA CYS A 146 3.17 0.51 -18.27
C CYS A 146 4.28 1.25 -19.04
N ASN A 147 5.11 0.53 -19.78
CA ASN A 147 6.13 1.11 -20.70
C ASN A 147 7.03 2.17 -20.02
N GLY A 148 7.50 1.91 -18.81
CA GLY A 148 8.35 2.83 -18.05
C GLY A 148 7.63 4.01 -17.41
N GLN A 149 6.31 4.14 -17.60
CA GLN A 149 5.52 5.19 -16.93
C GLN A 149 5.38 4.91 -15.44
N PRO A 150 5.47 5.94 -14.58
CA PRO A 150 5.29 5.79 -13.15
C PRO A 150 3.92 5.22 -12.78
N VAL A 151 3.91 4.27 -11.86
CA VAL A 151 2.71 3.64 -11.32
C VAL A 151 2.55 4.02 -9.84
N LEU A 152 1.35 4.43 -9.45
CA LEU A 152 1.01 4.63 -8.04
C LEU A 152 0.22 3.43 -7.51
N LEU A 153 0.71 2.82 -6.46
CA LEU A 153 0.00 1.84 -5.64
C LEU A 153 -0.57 2.60 -4.43
N ALA A 154 -1.83 3.04 -4.52
CA ALA A 154 -2.50 3.80 -3.48
C ALA A 154 -3.29 2.91 -2.52
N GLY A 155 -3.52 3.40 -1.30
CA GLY A 155 -4.29 2.67 -0.30
C GLY A 155 -3.63 1.36 0.13
N GLN A 156 -2.32 1.29 0.14
CA GLN A 156 -1.55 0.07 0.41
C GLN A 156 -1.42 -0.25 1.90
N THR A 157 -0.81 -1.38 2.20
CA THR A 157 -0.45 -1.80 3.55
C THR A 157 1.07 -1.90 3.70
N ARG A 158 1.53 -2.13 4.94
CA ARG A 158 2.95 -2.42 5.21
C ARG A 158 3.48 -3.59 4.38
N ALA A 159 2.62 -4.55 4.01
CA ALA A 159 2.98 -5.65 3.13
C ALA A 159 3.50 -5.16 1.78
N ALA A 160 2.95 -4.07 1.23
CA ALA A 160 3.42 -3.50 -0.03
C ALA A 160 4.90 -3.08 0.03
N ILE A 161 5.30 -2.41 1.11
CA ILE A 161 6.69 -1.98 1.32
C ILE A 161 7.62 -3.20 1.39
N ARG A 162 7.22 -4.22 2.12
CA ARG A 162 7.96 -5.49 2.29
C ARG A 162 8.12 -6.23 0.95
N MET A 163 7.05 -6.30 0.17
CA MET A 163 7.08 -6.93 -1.17
C MET A 163 7.94 -6.12 -2.15
N CYS A 164 7.84 -4.79 -2.13
CA CYS A 164 8.68 -3.94 -2.96
C CYS A 164 10.17 -4.03 -2.58
N ALA A 165 10.51 -4.09 -1.29
CA ALA A 165 11.88 -4.28 -0.84
C ALA A 165 12.47 -5.61 -1.37
N HIS A 166 11.67 -6.68 -1.41
CA HIS A 166 12.09 -7.94 -2.01
C HIS A 166 12.15 -7.87 -3.54
N LEU A 167 11.06 -7.44 -4.21
CA LEU A 167 10.92 -7.51 -5.66
C LEU A 167 11.74 -6.46 -6.42
N CYS A 168 11.96 -5.28 -5.83
CA CYS A 168 12.64 -4.17 -6.50
C CYS A 168 14.09 -4.00 -6.04
N GLU A 169 14.39 -4.27 -4.77
CA GLU A 169 15.71 -4.01 -4.17
C GLU A 169 16.50 -5.31 -3.91
N GLY A 170 15.89 -6.49 -4.11
CA GLY A 170 16.54 -7.78 -3.95
C GLY A 170 16.78 -8.19 -2.50
N MET A 171 16.12 -7.56 -1.52
CA MET A 171 16.19 -7.96 -0.12
C MET A 171 15.70 -9.39 0.05
N LYS A 172 16.34 -10.20 0.90
CA LYS A 172 15.82 -11.54 1.21
C LYS A 172 14.42 -11.45 1.79
N ILE A 173 13.52 -12.37 1.42
CA ILE A 173 12.13 -12.32 1.88
C ILE A 173 12.03 -12.41 3.41
N SER A 174 12.87 -13.21 4.06
CA SER A 174 12.95 -13.30 5.52
C SER A 174 13.22 -11.95 6.19
N ASP A 175 14.10 -11.15 5.59
CA ASP A 175 14.48 -9.85 6.12
C ASP A 175 13.44 -8.77 5.77
N ALA A 176 12.88 -8.86 4.56
CA ALA A 176 11.86 -7.93 4.08
C ALA A 176 10.58 -7.98 4.91
N VAL A 177 10.14 -9.18 5.36
CA VAL A 177 8.91 -9.32 6.16
C VAL A 177 9.04 -8.76 7.57
N ASP A 178 10.25 -8.60 8.08
CA ASP A 178 10.52 -8.03 9.39
C ASP A 178 10.82 -6.52 9.34
N LEU A 179 10.83 -5.91 8.15
CA LEU A 179 11.02 -4.45 8.06
C LEU A 179 10.03 -3.71 8.94
N GLU A 180 10.56 -2.84 9.79
CA GLU A 180 9.75 -1.82 10.47
C GLU A 180 9.32 -0.77 9.45
N VAL A 181 8.02 -0.61 9.29
CA VAL A 181 7.44 0.36 8.36
C VAL A 181 6.77 1.46 9.17
N THR A 182 7.33 2.66 9.10
CA THR A 182 6.70 3.88 9.62
C THR A 182 5.86 4.53 8.53
N ASP A 183 4.77 5.21 8.89
CA ASP A 183 3.96 5.94 7.92
C ASP A 183 4.66 7.23 7.47
N PRO A 184 5.10 7.33 6.21
CA PRO A 184 5.69 8.55 5.70
C PRO A 184 4.60 9.57 5.34
N LYS A 185 5.00 10.83 5.32
CA LYS A 185 4.16 11.92 4.80
C LYS A 185 4.08 11.95 3.26
N VAL A 186 4.94 11.17 2.60
CA VAL A 186 5.06 11.09 1.14
C VAL A 186 5.17 9.62 0.72
N PRO A 187 4.80 9.26 -0.53
CA PRO A 187 4.94 7.88 -1.01
C PRO A 187 6.37 7.38 -0.98
N TRP A 188 6.58 6.09 -0.67
CA TRP A 188 7.84 5.40 -0.96
C TRP A 188 8.00 5.22 -2.46
N VAL A 189 9.24 5.22 -2.94
CA VAL A 189 9.56 5.06 -4.36
C VAL A 189 10.47 3.86 -4.55
N TYR A 190 10.07 2.94 -5.40
CA TYR A 190 10.84 1.77 -5.80
C TYR A 190 11.00 1.74 -7.31
N PHE A 191 11.98 1.00 -7.80
CA PHE A 191 12.20 0.80 -9.25
C PHE A 191 12.15 -0.69 -9.55
N TYR A 192 11.08 -1.13 -10.19
CA TYR A 192 10.98 -2.51 -10.68
C TYR A 192 11.70 -2.64 -12.03
N LYS A 193 12.61 -3.60 -12.12
CA LYS A 193 13.39 -3.91 -13.33
C LYS A 193 12.92 -5.23 -13.93
N PHE A 194 12.77 -5.30 -15.24
CA PHE A 194 12.32 -6.47 -15.99
C PHE A 194 13.05 -6.63 -17.32
#